data_2bd43da88ab62417e97e6b93964a682a
#
_entry.id   2bd43da88ab62417e97e6b93964a682a
#
_cell.length_a   1.000
_cell.length_b   1.000
_cell.length_c   1.000
_cell.angle_alpha   90.00
_cell.angle_beta   90.00
_cell.angle_gamma   90.00
#
_symmetry.space_group_name_H-M   'P 1'
#
loop_
_entity.id
_entity.type
_entity.pdbx_description
1 polymer ?
#
loop_
_entity_poly.entity_id
_entity_poly.type
_entity_poly.pdbx_seq_one_letter_code
_entity_poly.pdbx_strand_id
1 'polypeptide(L)'
;MEHLAAEVRGRSDDPALISRASLAAGQLMALRRHHAAAFALLTRIADEAAVAHSPRVLDALAAAAVVRYYSGEESQQQQIENLLTAMPDSTARGALRVWVLAVSDPNGAGAALAPALPGLIAEAKDDAGTLTALAIVAWILDQTALAARTFDEASDRWQAHGSLPDGLGCAVGWAYLEQGRWAEARSVAAEISAVGSAAGLDHAEACARALDATVLALLGEAADARRRAEQALVLVDPLESRSVAVFARRAIGLAAVAEGDYDTAYAQFRSAFTDDGDPVHYHVSYTVLAELAAAAVRRGRLGEAAELLERSARRLGTGASARITALLDRGRALLAEPEHAEPYFQSALADDAGEQWPFERAQTRLDYGEWLRRQRRIAEARPLLTAALDTFQRLGARPWIERAKAELRAAGIEAASSVVLSAFTELSPQQQQIVQLAARGLTNREIGEKLFLSPRTVGSHLYRVFPKLGITARSQLRDVVEGTTLSGVGAQI
;
A
#
# COMPACT_ATOMS: atom_id res chain seq x y z
N MET A 1 4.29 24.52 24.70
CA MET A 1 4.64 23.22 25.33
C MET A 1 6.06 23.21 25.88
N GLU A 2 7.08 23.67 25.16
CA GLU A 2 8.41 23.90 25.77
C GLU A 2 8.34 24.81 27.02
N HIS A 3 7.56 25.87 26.93
CA HIS A 3 7.29 26.74 28.07
C HIS A 3 6.61 25.98 29.21
N LEU A 4 5.62 25.14 28.96
CA LEU A 4 4.97 24.29 29.96
C LEU A 4 5.93 23.25 30.58
N ALA A 5 6.78 22.60 29.78
CA ALA A 5 7.80 21.70 30.29
C ALA A 5 8.88 22.45 31.11
N ALA A 6 9.22 23.66 30.69
CA ALA A 6 10.10 24.56 31.47
C ALA A 6 9.42 25.07 32.76
N GLU A 7 8.14 25.37 32.71
CA GLU A 7 7.35 25.78 33.87
C GLU A 7 7.17 24.66 34.90
N VAL A 8 6.95 23.40 34.43
CA VAL A 8 6.93 22.21 35.30
C VAL A 8 8.29 22.03 35.97
N ARG A 9 9.39 22.18 35.23
CA ARG A 9 10.76 22.13 35.80
C ARG A 9 11.03 23.20 36.80
N GLY A 10 10.42 24.38 36.65
CA GLY A 10 10.56 25.50 37.61
C GLY A 10 9.65 25.43 38.84
N ARG A 11 8.62 24.56 38.79
CA ARG A 11 7.59 24.45 39.85
C ARG A 11 7.55 23.12 40.57
N SER A 12 8.28 22.12 40.13
CA SER A 12 8.29 20.75 40.70
C SER A 12 9.70 20.22 40.77
N ASP A 13 10.03 19.63 41.93
CA ASP A 13 11.26 18.88 42.14
C ASP A 13 11.05 17.36 41.90
N ASP A 14 9.84 16.94 41.50
CA ASP A 14 9.53 15.54 41.18
C ASP A 14 10.13 15.16 39.82
N PRO A 15 11.19 14.32 39.77
CA PRO A 15 11.85 13.92 38.53
C PRO A 15 10.89 13.14 37.59
N ALA A 16 9.90 12.46 38.18
CA ALA A 16 8.93 11.69 37.42
C ALA A 16 7.97 12.59 36.64
N LEU A 17 7.51 13.66 37.25
CA LEU A 17 6.63 14.64 36.62
C LEU A 17 7.37 15.44 35.56
N ILE A 18 8.61 15.87 35.84
CA ILE A 18 9.47 16.60 34.90
C ILE A 18 9.74 15.75 33.65
N SER A 19 10.10 14.48 33.81
CA SER A 19 10.35 13.57 32.69
C SER A 19 9.11 13.34 31.82
N ARG A 20 7.93 13.14 32.43
CA ARG A 20 6.65 12.99 31.71
C ARG A 20 6.28 14.24 30.91
N ALA A 21 6.42 15.42 31.50
CA ALA A 21 6.14 16.69 30.84
C ALA A 21 7.10 16.93 29.67
N SER A 22 8.38 16.59 29.85
CA SER A 22 9.40 16.73 28.79
C SER A 22 9.17 15.75 27.63
N LEU A 23 8.77 14.51 27.93
CA LEU A 23 8.42 13.52 26.91
C LEU A 23 7.20 13.99 26.08
N ALA A 24 6.14 14.43 26.75
CA ALA A 24 4.95 14.97 26.07
C ALA A 24 5.28 16.21 25.23
N ALA A 25 6.19 17.08 25.70
CA ALA A 25 6.66 18.22 24.93
C ALA A 25 7.39 17.79 23.65
N GLY A 26 8.29 16.81 23.74
CA GLY A 26 9.03 16.28 22.58
C GLY A 26 8.09 15.65 21.54
N GLN A 27 7.12 14.86 21.98
CA GLN A 27 6.11 14.27 21.09
C GLN A 27 5.27 15.35 20.38
N LEU A 28 4.84 16.38 21.10
CA LEU A 28 4.06 17.45 20.50
C LEU A 28 4.89 18.33 19.54
N MET A 29 6.18 18.54 19.83
CA MET A 29 7.09 19.23 18.92
C MET A 29 7.23 18.49 17.59
N ALA A 30 7.30 17.15 17.63
CA ALA A 30 7.34 16.31 16.43
C ALA A 30 6.06 16.49 15.59
N LEU A 31 4.89 16.49 16.20
CA LEU A 31 3.61 16.70 15.51
C LEU A 31 3.45 18.13 14.93
N ARG A 32 4.25 19.08 15.42
CA ARG A 32 4.27 20.48 14.95
C ARG A 32 5.31 20.79 13.88
N ARG A 33 6.20 19.87 13.50
CA ARG A 33 7.31 20.10 12.55
C ARG A 33 8.69 20.51 13.12
N HIS A 34 8.88 20.44 14.41
CA HIS A 34 10.18 20.75 15.05
C HIS A 34 10.99 19.48 15.30
N HIS A 35 11.28 18.70 14.25
CA HIS A 35 11.83 17.35 14.38
C HIS A 35 13.24 17.35 14.97
N ALA A 36 14.14 18.23 14.50
CA ALA A 36 15.49 18.29 15.03
C ALA A 36 15.52 18.61 16.54
N ALA A 37 14.74 19.60 16.98
CA ALA A 37 14.63 19.96 18.38
C ALA A 37 13.93 18.87 19.23
N ALA A 38 12.88 18.25 18.68
CA ALA A 38 12.19 17.13 19.32
C ALA A 38 13.14 15.95 19.54
N PHE A 39 13.91 15.56 18.51
CA PHE A 39 14.88 14.47 18.59
C PHE A 39 15.96 14.73 19.65
N ALA A 40 16.56 15.94 19.65
CA ALA A 40 17.56 16.33 20.62
C ALA A 40 17.03 16.33 22.06
N LEU A 41 15.77 16.75 22.28
CA LEU A 41 15.11 16.69 23.58
C LEU A 41 14.89 15.25 24.03
N LEU A 42 14.35 14.40 23.15
CA LEU A 42 13.98 13.01 23.48
C LEU A 42 15.20 12.14 23.75
N THR A 43 16.27 12.28 22.96
CA THR A 43 17.52 11.54 23.18
C THR A 43 18.23 11.97 24.46
N ARG A 44 18.18 13.26 24.81
CA ARG A 44 18.67 13.74 26.11
C ARG A 44 17.88 13.13 27.27
N ILE A 45 16.56 13.06 27.19
CA ILE A 45 15.72 12.42 28.20
C ILE A 45 16.06 10.93 28.32
N ALA A 46 16.31 10.25 27.18
CA ALA A 46 16.73 8.85 27.17
C ALA A 46 18.08 8.66 27.86
N ASP A 47 19.06 9.52 27.61
CA ASP A 47 20.39 9.45 28.22
C ASP A 47 20.32 9.69 29.75
N GLU A 48 19.63 10.75 30.18
CA GLU A 48 19.39 11.04 31.61
C GLU A 48 18.68 9.87 32.31
N ALA A 49 17.69 9.25 31.66
CA ALA A 49 16.97 8.11 32.18
C ALA A 49 17.82 6.82 32.22
N ALA A 50 18.73 6.64 31.27
CA ALA A 50 19.68 5.53 31.23
C ALA A 50 20.67 5.60 32.40
N VAL A 51 21.22 6.78 32.68
CA VAL A 51 22.09 7.01 33.83
C VAL A 51 21.37 6.72 35.15
N ALA A 52 20.07 7.05 35.20
CA ALA A 52 19.22 6.79 36.38
C ALA A 52 18.68 5.34 36.46
N HIS A 53 19.05 4.47 35.53
CA HIS A 53 18.49 3.09 35.38
C HIS A 53 16.96 3.05 35.35
N SER A 54 16.32 4.08 34.77
CA SER A 54 14.88 4.21 34.69
C SER A 54 14.28 3.43 33.51
N PRO A 55 13.13 2.74 33.66
CA PRO A 55 12.44 2.08 32.56
C PRO A 55 11.97 3.06 31.47
N ARG A 56 11.94 4.37 31.76
CA ARG A 56 11.52 5.43 30.83
C ARG A 56 12.47 5.69 29.65
N VAL A 57 13.65 5.08 29.68
CA VAL A 57 14.57 5.12 28.52
C VAL A 57 13.83 4.69 27.25
N LEU A 58 13.09 3.57 27.33
CA LEU A 58 12.37 3.04 26.16
C LEU A 58 11.23 3.95 25.69
N ASP A 59 10.54 4.63 26.60
CA ASP A 59 9.47 5.59 26.22
C ASP A 59 10.06 6.77 25.42
N ALA A 60 11.20 7.28 25.85
CA ALA A 60 11.89 8.39 25.18
C ALA A 60 12.47 7.93 23.84
N LEU A 61 13.08 6.74 23.78
CA LEU A 61 13.61 6.18 22.54
C LEU A 61 12.49 5.83 21.55
N ALA A 62 11.35 5.35 22.03
CA ALA A 62 10.19 5.10 21.18
C ALA A 62 9.69 6.37 20.50
N ALA A 63 9.62 7.47 21.24
CA ALA A 63 9.26 8.78 20.68
C ALA A 63 10.37 9.32 19.74
N ALA A 64 11.65 9.13 20.06
CA ALA A 64 12.76 9.51 19.20
C ALA A 64 12.77 8.74 17.88
N ALA A 65 12.43 7.44 17.90
CA ALA A 65 12.28 6.62 16.70
C ALA A 65 11.18 7.15 15.75
N VAL A 66 10.05 7.63 16.31
CA VAL A 66 9.00 8.31 15.53
C VAL A 66 9.54 9.57 14.83
N VAL A 67 10.31 10.39 15.56
CA VAL A 67 10.91 11.60 14.98
C VAL A 67 11.88 11.23 13.86
N ARG A 68 12.70 10.19 14.05
CA ARG A 68 13.58 9.67 13.00
C ARG A 68 12.79 9.21 11.77
N TYR A 69 11.65 8.54 11.96
CA TYR A 69 10.79 8.17 10.85
C TYR A 69 10.28 9.40 10.07
N TYR A 70 9.92 10.47 10.76
CA TYR A 70 9.48 11.69 10.09
C TYR A 70 10.61 12.40 9.34
N SER A 71 11.77 12.54 9.98
CA SER A 71 12.91 13.25 9.42
C SER A 71 13.71 12.46 8.39
N GLY A 72 13.76 11.12 8.51
CA GLY A 72 14.57 10.26 7.65
C GLY A 72 16.09 10.42 7.84
N GLU A 73 16.56 11.08 8.91
CA GLU A 73 17.98 11.36 9.15
C GLU A 73 18.77 10.10 9.53
N GLU A 74 19.81 9.77 8.76
CA GLU A 74 20.64 8.57 8.98
C GLU A 74 21.44 8.65 10.29
N SER A 75 21.97 9.84 10.64
CA SER A 75 22.72 10.06 11.88
C SER A 75 21.92 9.77 13.16
N GLN A 76 20.61 9.89 13.10
CA GLN A 76 19.71 9.59 14.23
C GLN A 76 19.64 8.11 14.54
N GLN A 77 19.81 7.23 13.56
CA GLN A 77 19.84 5.78 13.77
C GLN A 77 20.96 5.39 14.73
N GLN A 78 22.19 5.79 14.43
CA GLN A 78 23.35 5.45 15.24
C GLN A 78 23.21 5.93 16.69
N GLN A 79 22.60 7.10 16.89
CA GLN A 79 22.38 7.63 18.22
C GLN A 79 21.37 6.80 19.02
N ILE A 80 20.26 6.35 18.38
CA ILE A 80 19.29 5.44 18.98
C ILE A 80 19.93 4.09 19.32
N GLU A 81 20.70 3.52 18.39
CA GLU A 81 21.41 2.24 18.58
C GLU A 81 22.40 2.28 19.72
N ASN A 82 23.19 3.35 19.84
CA ASN A 82 24.13 3.53 20.94
C ASN A 82 23.41 3.53 22.30
N LEU A 83 22.28 4.26 22.42
CA LEU A 83 21.49 4.29 23.63
C LEU A 83 20.84 2.94 23.95
N LEU A 84 20.34 2.21 22.94
CA LEU A 84 19.81 0.85 23.12
C LEU A 84 20.86 -0.15 23.58
N THR A 85 22.08 -0.05 23.04
CA THR A 85 23.19 -0.96 23.39
C THR A 85 23.69 -0.71 24.81
N ALA A 86 23.60 0.51 25.31
CA ALA A 86 23.95 0.86 26.68
C ALA A 86 22.94 0.34 27.74
N MET A 87 21.79 -0.17 27.32
CA MET A 87 20.75 -0.67 28.23
C MET A 87 21.02 -2.11 28.69
N PRO A 88 20.71 -2.46 29.95
CA PRO A 88 20.77 -3.84 30.43
C PRO A 88 19.84 -4.78 29.65
N ASP A 89 20.26 -6.02 29.40
CA ASP A 89 19.48 -7.03 28.68
C ASP A 89 18.13 -7.39 29.35
N SER A 90 17.99 -7.16 30.65
CA SER A 90 16.76 -7.44 31.40
C SER A 90 15.57 -6.54 31.00
N THR A 91 15.84 -5.37 30.43
CA THR A 91 14.83 -4.45 29.86
C THR A 91 14.46 -4.80 28.41
N ALA A 92 15.02 -5.87 27.88
CA ALA A 92 15.17 -6.14 26.47
C ALA A 92 13.93 -6.74 25.74
N ARG A 93 12.90 -7.18 26.44
CA ARG A 93 11.81 -7.98 25.84
C ARG A 93 10.43 -7.35 26.04
N GLY A 94 10.13 -6.31 25.30
CA GLY A 94 8.80 -5.72 25.34
C GLY A 94 8.44 -5.06 24.00
N ALA A 95 7.17 -4.79 23.81
CA ALA A 95 6.63 -4.13 22.62
C ALA A 95 7.35 -2.82 22.27
N LEU A 96 7.75 -2.02 23.29
CA LEU A 96 8.49 -0.76 23.07
C LEU A 96 9.88 -0.97 22.47
N ARG A 97 10.61 -2.03 22.85
CA ARG A 97 11.91 -2.33 22.24
C ARG A 97 11.74 -2.77 20.79
N VAL A 98 10.74 -3.62 20.52
CA VAL A 98 10.38 -4.03 19.15
C VAL A 98 10.01 -2.81 18.32
N TRP A 99 9.24 -1.88 18.88
CA TRP A 99 8.91 -0.60 18.27
C TRP A 99 10.16 0.21 17.89
N VAL A 100 11.06 0.45 18.86
CA VAL A 100 12.27 1.25 18.62
C VAL A 100 13.10 0.65 17.50
N LEU A 101 13.34 -0.67 17.53
CA LEU A 101 14.13 -1.37 16.52
C LEU A 101 13.47 -1.31 15.13
N ALA A 102 12.18 -1.65 15.05
CA ALA A 102 11.46 -1.68 13.77
C ALA A 102 11.33 -0.30 13.12
N VAL A 103 11.01 0.73 13.93
CA VAL A 103 10.80 2.09 13.41
C VAL A 103 12.13 2.76 13.05
N SER A 104 13.20 2.50 13.82
CA SER A 104 14.50 3.10 13.52
C SER A 104 15.25 2.39 12.40
N ASP A 105 15.15 1.07 12.26
CA ASP A 105 15.81 0.29 11.21
C ASP A 105 14.95 -0.89 10.75
N PRO A 106 13.91 -0.65 9.95
CA PRO A 106 13.03 -1.73 9.47
C PRO A 106 13.74 -2.75 8.59
N ASN A 107 14.75 -2.33 7.84
CA ASN A 107 15.48 -3.21 6.93
C ASN A 107 16.43 -4.15 7.68
N GLY A 108 17.14 -3.66 8.70
CA GLY A 108 18.02 -4.49 9.53
C GLY A 108 17.26 -5.38 10.51
N ALA A 109 16.16 -4.87 11.08
CA ALA A 109 15.41 -5.57 12.12
C ALA A 109 14.31 -6.50 11.57
N GLY A 110 13.84 -6.27 10.33
CA GLY A 110 12.62 -6.89 9.79
C GLY A 110 12.63 -8.42 9.80
N ALA A 111 13.71 -9.03 9.33
CA ALA A 111 13.83 -10.49 9.26
C ALA A 111 13.74 -11.18 10.63
N ALA A 112 14.22 -10.52 11.69
CA ALA A 112 14.19 -11.05 13.05
C ALA A 112 12.86 -10.77 13.75
N LEU A 113 12.23 -9.62 13.51
CA LEU A 113 11.05 -9.15 14.24
C LEU A 113 9.73 -9.64 13.63
N ALA A 114 9.62 -9.67 12.31
CA ALA A 114 8.36 -10.02 11.63
C ALA A 114 7.79 -11.38 12.06
N PRO A 115 8.58 -12.46 12.22
CA PRO A 115 8.05 -13.75 12.69
C PRO A 115 7.52 -13.73 14.14
N ALA A 116 8.02 -12.82 14.99
CA ALA A 116 7.62 -12.73 16.38
C ALA A 116 6.31 -11.93 16.61
N LEU A 117 5.92 -11.09 15.65
CA LEU A 117 4.78 -10.18 15.78
C LEU A 117 3.45 -10.87 16.14
N PRO A 118 3.03 -11.99 15.52
CA PRO A 118 1.77 -12.63 15.86
C PRO A 118 1.71 -13.05 17.33
N GLY A 119 2.82 -13.51 17.90
CA GLY A 119 2.89 -13.87 19.32
C GLY A 119 2.77 -12.66 20.25
N LEU A 120 3.49 -11.57 19.94
CA LEU A 120 3.44 -10.32 20.70
C LEU A 120 2.04 -9.67 20.67
N ILE A 121 1.38 -9.70 19.50
CA ILE A 121 0.01 -9.20 19.35
C ILE A 121 -0.97 -10.03 20.19
N ALA A 122 -0.83 -11.36 20.19
CA ALA A 122 -1.66 -12.24 21.00
C ALA A 122 -1.48 -12.02 22.51
N GLU A 123 -0.28 -11.67 22.96
CA GLU A 123 0.01 -11.31 24.36
C GLU A 123 -0.59 -9.94 24.72
N ALA A 124 -0.63 -8.99 23.79
CA ALA A 124 -1.11 -7.62 23.99
C ALA A 124 -2.64 -7.44 23.87
N LYS A 125 -3.38 -8.51 23.70
CA LYS A 125 -4.82 -8.52 23.32
C LYS A 125 -5.76 -7.61 24.12
N ASP A 126 -5.42 -7.27 25.36
CA ASP A 126 -6.26 -6.45 26.25
C ASP A 126 -5.76 -5.00 26.37
N ASP A 127 -4.63 -4.66 25.72
CA ASP A 127 -4.03 -3.32 25.74
C ASP A 127 -4.07 -2.67 24.34
N ALA A 128 -5.06 -1.83 24.13
CA ALA A 128 -5.26 -1.12 22.88
C ALA A 128 -4.05 -0.26 22.47
N GLY A 129 -3.33 0.32 23.40
CA GLY A 129 -2.12 1.10 23.13
C GLY A 129 -0.99 0.23 22.58
N THR A 130 -0.71 -0.90 23.24
CA THR A 130 0.29 -1.88 22.78
C THR A 130 -0.11 -2.49 21.44
N LEU A 131 -1.40 -2.82 21.25
CA LEU A 131 -1.90 -3.32 19.96
C LEU A 131 -1.65 -2.29 18.82
N THR A 132 -1.97 -1.01 19.07
CA THR A 132 -1.71 0.06 18.10
C THR A 132 -0.22 0.16 17.76
N ALA A 133 0.65 0.11 18.77
CA ALA A 133 2.09 0.14 18.56
C ALA A 133 2.57 -1.06 17.72
N LEU A 134 2.12 -2.27 18.04
CA LEU A 134 2.47 -3.48 17.28
C LEU A 134 1.88 -3.49 15.86
N ALA A 135 0.70 -2.90 15.66
CA ALA A 135 0.12 -2.72 14.33
C ALA A 135 0.96 -1.78 13.45
N ILE A 136 1.49 -0.70 14.04
CA ILE A 136 2.41 0.21 13.35
C ILE A 136 3.72 -0.51 13.01
N VAL A 137 4.27 -1.29 13.95
CA VAL A 137 5.45 -2.13 13.67
C VAL A 137 5.18 -3.10 12.52
N ALA A 138 4.03 -3.78 12.52
CA ALA A 138 3.64 -4.68 11.45
C ALA A 138 3.57 -3.96 10.10
N TRP A 139 3.00 -2.74 10.07
CA TRP A 139 2.93 -1.93 8.85
C TRP A 139 4.33 -1.54 8.35
N ILE A 140 5.22 -1.04 9.21
CA ILE A 140 6.59 -0.65 8.84
C ILE A 140 7.40 -1.86 8.32
N LEU A 141 7.15 -3.05 8.85
CA LEU A 141 7.80 -4.29 8.42
C LEU A 141 7.10 -4.96 7.22
N ASP A 142 6.24 -4.24 6.51
CA ASP A 142 5.47 -4.73 5.36
C ASP A 142 4.63 -6.00 5.68
N GLN A 143 4.15 -6.14 6.93
CA GLN A 143 3.15 -7.13 7.33
C GLN A 143 1.75 -6.50 7.28
N THR A 144 1.40 -5.89 6.14
CA THR A 144 0.26 -4.97 6.01
C THR A 144 -1.09 -5.62 6.36
N ALA A 145 -1.29 -6.90 6.01
CA ALA A 145 -2.50 -7.61 6.37
C ALA A 145 -2.62 -7.85 7.89
N LEU A 146 -1.51 -8.11 8.55
CA LEU A 146 -1.47 -8.22 10.02
C LEU A 146 -1.72 -6.85 10.65
N ALA A 147 -1.07 -5.81 10.13
CA ALA A 147 -1.23 -4.43 10.60
C ALA A 147 -2.70 -3.99 10.57
N ALA A 148 -3.36 -4.12 9.42
CA ALA A 148 -4.75 -3.70 9.24
C ALA A 148 -5.70 -4.42 10.22
N ARG A 149 -5.58 -5.75 10.35
CA ARG A 149 -6.39 -6.51 11.33
C ARG A 149 -6.13 -6.08 12.77
N THR A 150 -4.87 -5.82 13.13
CA THR A 150 -4.51 -5.40 14.48
C THR A 150 -4.98 -3.97 14.76
N PHE A 151 -5.00 -3.08 13.76
CA PHE A 151 -5.62 -1.76 13.88
C PHE A 151 -7.13 -1.85 14.07
N ASP A 152 -7.83 -2.72 13.33
CA ASP A 152 -9.27 -2.95 13.52
C ASP A 152 -9.53 -3.42 14.96
N GLU A 153 -8.76 -4.38 15.45
CA GLU A 153 -8.86 -4.90 16.82
C GLU A 153 -8.56 -3.84 17.89
N ALA A 154 -7.55 -3.01 17.68
CA ALA A 154 -7.24 -1.89 18.57
C ALA A 154 -8.38 -0.85 18.56
N SER A 155 -8.92 -0.51 17.39
CA SER A 155 -10.01 0.45 17.23
C SER A 155 -11.27 0.04 17.98
N ASP A 156 -11.69 -1.23 17.90
CA ASP A 156 -12.84 -1.77 18.61
C ASP A 156 -12.70 -1.60 20.13
N ARG A 157 -11.48 -1.74 20.65
CA ARG A 157 -11.20 -1.52 22.08
C ARG A 157 -11.16 -0.05 22.47
N TRP A 158 -10.65 0.82 21.59
CA TRP A 158 -10.60 2.25 21.83
C TRP A 158 -11.97 2.92 21.81
N GLN A 159 -12.91 2.46 20.97
CA GLN A 159 -14.27 2.99 20.94
C GLN A 159 -14.96 2.95 22.32
N ALA A 160 -14.50 2.07 23.20
CA ALA A 160 -14.93 2.03 24.59
C ALA A 160 -14.26 3.12 25.48
N HIS A 161 -13.19 3.79 25.05
CA HIS A 161 -12.34 4.64 25.88
C HIS A 161 -11.97 6.01 25.29
N GLY A 162 -12.39 6.35 24.04
CA GLY A 162 -12.03 7.62 23.38
C GLY A 162 -11.33 7.44 22.02
N SER A 163 -10.78 8.50 21.46
CA SER A 163 -10.17 8.46 20.13
C SER A 163 -8.82 7.72 20.10
N LEU A 164 -8.51 7.07 18.98
CA LEU A 164 -7.25 6.40 18.70
C LEU A 164 -6.06 7.36 18.85
N PRO A 165 -5.03 7.01 19.62
CA PRO A 165 -3.78 7.75 19.59
C PRO A 165 -3.07 7.47 18.25
N ASP A 166 -2.86 8.52 17.46
CA ASP A 166 -2.03 8.42 16.27
C ASP A 166 -0.56 8.46 16.68
N GLY A 167 0.11 7.33 16.58
CA GLY A 167 1.53 7.21 16.92
C GLY A 167 2.49 7.51 15.78
N LEU A 168 2.07 7.39 14.52
CA LEU A 168 2.92 7.56 13.32
C LEU A 168 2.10 8.09 12.14
N GLY A 169 1.74 9.37 12.17
CA GLY A 169 1.33 10.12 10.99
C GLY A 169 0.41 9.37 10.01
N CYS A 170 -0.75 8.92 10.44
CA CYS A 170 -1.71 8.16 9.61
C CYS A 170 -1.31 6.71 9.28
N ALA A 171 -0.44 6.04 10.06
CA ALA A 171 -0.03 4.65 9.79
C ALA A 171 -1.21 3.70 9.54
N VAL A 172 -2.29 3.84 10.32
CA VAL A 172 -3.53 3.06 10.11
C VAL A 172 -4.14 3.32 8.74
N GLY A 173 -4.20 4.57 8.30
CA GLY A 173 -4.71 4.94 6.99
C GLY A 173 -3.83 4.42 5.84
N TRP A 174 -2.50 4.42 6.01
CA TRP A 174 -1.57 3.81 5.06
C TRP A 174 -1.75 2.30 4.96
N ALA A 175 -1.89 1.60 6.10
CA ALA A 175 -2.18 0.16 6.11
C ALA A 175 -3.49 -0.16 5.38
N TYR A 176 -4.55 0.62 5.59
CA TYR A 176 -5.81 0.46 4.87
C TYR A 176 -5.69 0.75 3.38
N LEU A 177 -4.97 1.82 2.99
CA LEU A 177 -4.72 2.14 1.58
C LEU A 177 -4.00 0.99 0.88
N GLU A 178 -2.94 0.46 1.46
CA GLU A 178 -2.14 -0.63 0.91
C GLU A 178 -2.95 -1.93 0.76
N GLN A 179 -3.88 -2.19 1.68
CA GLN A 179 -4.83 -3.31 1.61
C GLN A 179 -5.99 -3.09 0.62
N GLY A 180 -6.07 -1.93 0.00
CA GLY A 180 -7.17 -1.58 -0.91
C GLY A 180 -8.45 -1.08 -0.21
N ARG A 181 -8.41 -0.80 1.08
CA ARG A 181 -9.50 -0.23 1.88
C ARG A 181 -9.49 1.30 1.80
N TRP A 182 -9.64 1.83 0.59
CA TRP A 182 -9.41 3.24 0.29
C TRP A 182 -10.43 4.20 0.92
N ALA A 183 -11.67 3.74 1.11
CA ALA A 183 -12.70 4.55 1.78
C ALA A 183 -12.35 4.77 3.25
N GLU A 184 -11.90 3.73 3.95
CA GLU A 184 -11.47 3.79 5.34
C GLU A 184 -10.18 4.62 5.49
N ALA A 185 -9.23 4.47 4.57
CA ALA A 185 -8.02 5.31 4.54
C ALA A 185 -8.35 6.80 4.43
N ARG A 186 -9.33 7.18 3.60
CA ARG A 186 -9.82 8.56 3.48
C ARG A 186 -10.55 9.05 4.72
N SER A 187 -11.33 8.19 5.39
CA SER A 187 -11.99 8.54 6.66
C SER A 187 -10.95 8.91 7.72
N VAL A 188 -9.93 8.07 7.89
CA VAL A 188 -8.80 8.33 8.80
C VAL A 188 -8.09 9.63 8.45
N ALA A 189 -7.79 9.86 7.18
CA ALA A 189 -7.15 11.09 6.72
C ALA A 189 -7.99 12.34 7.05
N ALA A 190 -9.31 12.27 6.87
CA ALA A 190 -10.22 13.38 7.19
C ALA A 190 -10.25 13.69 8.70
N GLU A 191 -10.32 12.65 9.54
CA GLU A 191 -10.32 12.79 11.00
C GLU A 191 -9.02 13.43 11.51
N ILE A 192 -7.86 12.91 11.08
CA ILE A 192 -6.55 13.43 11.50
C ILE A 192 -6.33 14.84 10.96
N SER A 193 -6.74 15.14 9.72
CA SER A 193 -6.65 16.49 9.16
C SER A 193 -7.50 17.49 9.96
N ALA A 194 -8.70 17.10 10.38
CA ALA A 194 -9.56 17.96 11.20
C ALA A 194 -8.94 18.26 12.57
N VAL A 195 -8.41 17.24 13.25
CA VAL A 195 -7.73 17.40 14.54
C VAL A 195 -6.44 18.22 14.38
N GLY A 196 -5.63 17.90 13.36
CA GLY A 196 -4.38 18.60 13.07
C GLY A 196 -4.59 20.10 12.85
N SER A 197 -5.54 20.44 11.99
CA SER A 197 -5.90 21.84 11.71
C SER A 197 -6.43 22.57 12.95
N ALA A 198 -7.33 21.94 13.72
CA ALA A 198 -7.90 22.55 14.92
C ALA A 198 -6.86 22.78 16.04
N ALA A 199 -5.88 21.89 16.18
CA ALA A 199 -4.87 21.92 17.23
C ALA A 199 -3.53 22.56 16.80
N GLY A 200 -3.38 22.97 15.55
CA GLY A 200 -2.13 23.50 14.97
C GLY A 200 -1.00 22.46 14.95
N LEU A 201 -1.33 21.20 14.58
CA LEU A 201 -0.41 20.10 14.46
C LEU A 201 -0.04 19.89 12.98
N ASP A 202 0.74 20.82 12.45
CA ASP A 202 1.05 20.97 11.02
C ASP A 202 1.58 19.67 10.38
N HIS A 203 2.42 18.91 11.11
CA HIS A 203 2.96 17.64 10.60
C HIS A 203 1.88 16.56 10.50
N ALA A 204 1.03 16.41 11.51
CA ALA A 204 -0.07 15.44 11.48
C ALA A 204 -1.06 15.75 10.35
N GLU A 205 -1.40 17.03 10.17
CA GLU A 205 -2.24 17.49 9.06
C GLU A 205 -1.58 17.21 7.71
N ALA A 206 -0.27 17.44 7.58
CA ALA A 206 0.47 17.18 6.34
C ALA A 206 0.50 15.66 6.00
N CYS A 207 0.69 14.78 6.99
CA CYS A 207 0.59 13.34 6.82
C CYS A 207 -0.79 12.92 6.29
N ALA A 208 -1.85 13.46 6.89
CA ALA A 208 -3.23 13.17 6.49
C ALA A 208 -3.54 13.65 5.06
N ARG A 209 -3.07 14.84 4.70
CA ARG A 209 -3.23 15.37 3.34
C ARG A 209 -2.44 14.58 2.29
N ALA A 210 -1.23 14.10 2.62
CA ALA A 210 -0.45 13.25 1.73
C ALA A 210 -1.12 11.88 1.49
N LEU A 211 -1.74 11.30 2.53
CA LEU A 211 -2.53 10.09 2.41
C LEU A 211 -3.77 10.30 1.52
N ASP A 212 -4.60 11.32 1.79
CA ASP A 212 -5.78 11.64 0.97
C ASP A 212 -5.38 11.92 -0.48
N ALA A 213 -4.29 12.67 -0.72
CA ALA A 213 -3.75 12.93 -2.04
C ALA A 213 -3.40 11.64 -2.80
N THR A 214 -2.81 10.66 -2.10
CA THR A 214 -2.46 9.37 -2.71
C THR A 214 -3.71 8.60 -3.12
N VAL A 215 -4.75 8.53 -2.27
CA VAL A 215 -6.01 7.87 -2.62
C VAL A 215 -6.68 8.57 -3.80
N LEU A 216 -6.74 9.91 -3.80
CA LEU A 216 -7.32 10.69 -4.91
C LEU A 216 -6.59 10.43 -6.23
N ALA A 217 -5.26 10.35 -6.21
CA ALA A 217 -4.46 10.02 -7.40
C ALA A 217 -4.79 8.62 -7.94
N LEU A 218 -4.90 7.64 -7.06
CA LEU A 218 -5.27 6.25 -7.41
C LEU A 218 -6.71 6.15 -7.98
N LEU A 219 -7.63 6.97 -7.49
CA LEU A 219 -8.99 7.08 -8.03
C LEU A 219 -9.05 7.83 -9.38
N GLY A 220 -7.97 8.51 -9.78
CA GLY A 220 -7.91 9.33 -11.00
C GLY A 220 -8.45 10.75 -10.82
N GLU A 221 -8.55 11.23 -9.59
CA GLU A 221 -8.93 12.60 -9.25
C GLU A 221 -7.68 13.50 -9.20
N ALA A 222 -6.97 13.58 -10.34
CA ALA A 222 -5.61 14.10 -10.43
C ALA A 222 -5.46 15.56 -9.96
N ALA A 223 -6.40 16.44 -10.29
CA ALA A 223 -6.34 17.85 -9.89
C ALA A 223 -6.46 18.01 -8.35
N ASP A 224 -7.35 17.24 -7.73
CA ASP A 224 -7.55 17.26 -6.28
C ASP A 224 -6.37 16.62 -5.55
N ALA A 225 -5.82 15.54 -6.10
CA ALA A 225 -4.62 14.89 -5.60
C ALA A 225 -3.42 15.85 -5.54
N ARG A 226 -3.14 16.56 -6.64
CA ARG A 226 -2.08 17.58 -6.68
C ARG A 226 -2.31 18.66 -5.63
N ARG A 227 -3.50 19.26 -5.61
CA ARG A 227 -3.83 20.32 -4.65
C ARG A 227 -3.61 19.85 -3.20
N ARG A 228 -4.03 18.63 -2.85
CA ARG A 228 -3.85 18.08 -1.51
C ARG A 228 -2.38 17.82 -1.18
N ALA A 229 -1.62 17.27 -2.12
CA ALA A 229 -0.19 17.02 -1.94
C ALA A 229 0.60 18.33 -1.78
N GLU A 230 0.32 19.35 -2.59
CA GLU A 230 0.93 20.68 -2.47
C GLU A 230 0.60 21.35 -1.12
N GLN A 231 -0.64 21.23 -0.66
CA GLN A 231 -1.03 21.68 0.67
C GLN A 231 -0.28 20.96 1.78
N ALA A 232 0.01 19.65 1.63
CA ALA A 232 0.85 18.92 2.60
C ALA A 232 2.28 19.46 2.61
N LEU A 233 2.86 19.73 1.45
CA LEU A 233 4.22 20.26 1.32
C LEU A 233 4.38 21.67 1.86
N VAL A 234 3.33 22.50 1.83
CA VAL A 234 3.36 23.86 2.42
C VAL A 234 3.37 23.84 3.94
N LEU A 235 2.78 22.82 4.57
CA LEU A 235 2.69 22.70 6.02
C LEU A 235 4.00 22.31 6.69
N VAL A 236 4.94 21.72 5.97
CA VAL A 236 6.17 21.16 6.53
C VAL A 236 7.41 21.65 5.78
N ASP A 237 8.57 21.60 6.45
CA ASP A 237 9.85 21.67 5.76
C ASP A 237 10.18 20.30 5.16
N PRO A 238 10.31 20.18 3.82
CA PRO A 238 10.63 18.90 3.16
C PRO A 238 11.96 18.28 3.59
N LEU A 239 12.89 19.07 4.13
CA LEU A 239 14.17 18.59 4.63
C LEU A 239 14.06 17.99 6.04
N GLU A 240 13.16 18.52 6.86
CA GLU A 240 12.88 17.98 8.20
C GLU A 240 11.79 16.89 8.20
N SER A 241 10.83 16.96 7.26
CA SER A 241 9.70 16.01 7.14
C SER A 241 9.81 15.19 5.86
N ARG A 242 10.92 14.45 5.69
CA ARG A 242 11.21 13.72 4.45
C ARG A 242 10.17 12.64 4.13
N SER A 243 9.58 11.99 5.13
CA SER A 243 8.50 11.02 4.91
C SER A 243 7.30 11.67 4.21
N VAL A 244 6.82 12.81 4.70
CA VAL A 244 5.71 13.56 4.08
C VAL A 244 6.11 14.04 2.67
N ALA A 245 7.33 14.53 2.51
CA ALA A 245 7.81 15.00 1.21
C ALA A 245 7.79 13.88 0.15
N VAL A 246 8.24 12.67 0.50
CA VAL A 246 8.22 11.52 -0.42
C VAL A 246 6.79 11.10 -0.73
N PHE A 247 5.91 10.96 0.27
CA PHE A 247 4.53 10.58 0.05
C PHE A 247 3.75 11.60 -0.79
N ALA A 248 3.88 12.89 -0.49
CA ALA A 248 3.19 13.95 -1.23
C ALA A 248 3.67 14.01 -2.69
N ARG A 249 4.97 13.93 -2.93
CA ARG A 249 5.53 13.90 -4.29
C ARG A 249 5.15 12.62 -5.04
N ARG A 250 5.10 11.46 -4.37
CA ARG A 250 4.57 10.23 -4.95
C ARG A 250 3.12 10.42 -5.40
N ALA A 251 2.28 11.06 -4.60
CA ALA A 251 0.88 11.35 -4.97
C ALA A 251 0.79 12.25 -6.21
N ILE A 252 1.63 13.30 -6.32
CA ILE A 252 1.71 14.14 -7.52
C ILE A 252 2.17 13.32 -8.75
N GLY A 253 3.15 12.43 -8.57
CA GLY A 253 3.62 11.53 -9.62
C GLY A 253 2.54 10.58 -10.11
N LEU A 254 1.78 9.97 -9.20
CA LEU A 254 0.63 9.10 -9.53
C LEU A 254 -0.49 9.86 -10.24
N ALA A 255 -0.78 11.10 -9.82
CA ALA A 255 -1.73 11.98 -10.51
C ALA A 255 -1.26 12.30 -11.94
N ALA A 256 0.03 12.54 -12.13
CA ALA A 256 0.62 12.77 -13.47
C ALA A 256 0.53 11.51 -14.34
N VAL A 257 0.78 10.31 -13.78
CA VAL A 257 0.56 9.03 -14.50
C VAL A 257 -0.88 8.90 -14.97
N ALA A 258 -1.86 9.26 -14.12
CA ALA A 258 -3.28 9.18 -14.44
C ALA A 258 -3.66 10.09 -15.64
N GLU A 259 -2.95 11.19 -15.85
CA GLU A 259 -3.13 12.12 -16.98
C GLU A 259 -2.21 11.82 -18.18
N GLY A 260 -1.28 10.87 -18.04
CA GLY A 260 -0.30 10.53 -19.07
C GLY A 260 0.89 11.50 -19.13
N ASP A 261 1.06 12.39 -18.15
CA ASP A 261 2.21 13.27 -18.01
C ASP A 261 3.39 12.53 -17.34
N TYR A 262 4.08 11.75 -18.15
CA TYR A 262 5.22 10.96 -17.66
C TYR A 262 6.48 11.80 -17.38
N ASP A 263 6.54 13.05 -17.86
CA ASP A 263 7.61 14.00 -17.52
C ASP A 263 7.54 14.37 -16.05
N THR A 264 6.39 14.86 -15.61
CA THR A 264 6.12 15.19 -14.21
C THR A 264 6.18 13.94 -13.34
N ALA A 265 5.60 12.82 -13.79
CA ALA A 265 5.62 11.57 -13.04
C ALA A 265 7.06 11.13 -12.70
N TYR A 266 7.93 11.08 -13.74
CA TYR A 266 9.34 10.71 -13.55
C TYR A 266 10.06 11.66 -12.58
N ALA A 267 9.91 12.98 -12.77
CA ALA A 267 10.56 13.98 -11.94
C ALA A 267 10.14 13.83 -10.45
N GLN A 268 8.84 13.60 -10.22
CA GLN A 268 8.32 13.44 -8.85
C GLN A 268 8.82 12.13 -8.20
N PHE A 269 8.79 11.00 -8.89
CA PHE A 269 9.30 9.74 -8.36
C PHE A 269 10.83 9.77 -8.16
N ARG A 270 11.56 10.38 -9.09
CA ARG A 270 13.02 10.56 -9.01
C ARG A 270 13.43 11.38 -7.78
N SER A 271 12.60 12.35 -7.38
CA SER A 271 12.85 13.22 -6.22
C SER A 271 12.79 12.49 -4.86
N ALA A 272 12.37 11.22 -4.83
CA ALA A 272 12.50 10.37 -3.65
C ALA A 272 13.96 9.91 -3.40
N PHE A 273 14.87 10.25 -4.30
CA PHE A 273 16.30 9.94 -4.21
C PHE A 273 17.12 11.21 -4.49
N THR A 274 18.28 11.30 -3.84
CA THR A 274 19.24 12.39 -4.07
C THR A 274 19.85 12.32 -5.48
N ASP A 275 20.62 13.32 -5.85
CA ASP A 275 21.35 13.33 -7.14
C ASP A 275 22.32 12.16 -7.23
N ASP A 276 22.93 11.77 -6.10
CA ASP A 276 23.82 10.61 -6.00
C ASP A 276 23.07 9.26 -5.99
N GLY A 277 21.73 9.27 -5.96
CA GLY A 277 20.87 8.08 -5.96
C GLY A 277 20.66 7.46 -4.57
N ASP A 278 21.00 8.14 -3.49
CA ASP A 278 20.67 7.70 -2.13
C ASP A 278 19.20 8.01 -1.81
N PRO A 279 18.51 7.19 -1.00
CA PRO A 279 17.12 7.44 -0.65
C PRO A 279 17.01 8.72 0.21
N VAL A 280 16.06 9.59 -0.13
CA VAL A 280 15.73 10.77 0.68
C VAL A 280 15.21 10.33 2.05
N HIS A 281 14.47 9.24 2.09
CA HIS A 281 13.98 8.62 3.32
C HIS A 281 14.32 7.12 3.33
N TYR A 282 14.97 6.65 4.40
CA TYR A 282 15.54 5.31 4.53
C TYR A 282 14.55 4.14 4.33
N HIS A 283 13.26 4.39 4.41
CA HIS A 283 12.20 3.38 4.24
C HIS A 283 11.25 3.75 3.08
N VAL A 284 10.59 4.91 3.12
CA VAL A 284 9.50 5.27 2.20
C VAL A 284 9.99 5.43 0.75
N SER A 285 11.22 5.88 0.53
CA SER A 285 11.75 6.10 -0.82
C SER A 285 11.74 4.83 -1.69
N TYR A 286 11.89 3.66 -1.10
CA TYR A 286 11.91 2.41 -1.87
C TYR A 286 10.55 2.00 -2.42
N THR A 287 9.45 2.51 -1.85
CA THR A 287 8.09 2.19 -2.32
C THR A 287 7.77 2.78 -3.70
N VAL A 288 8.57 3.74 -4.20
CA VAL A 288 8.35 4.38 -5.53
C VAL A 288 9.18 3.76 -6.66
N LEU A 289 10.04 2.76 -6.37
CA LEU A 289 10.99 2.22 -7.34
C LEU A 289 10.33 1.66 -8.61
N ALA A 290 9.24 0.93 -8.46
CA ALA A 290 8.54 0.36 -9.61
C ALA A 290 7.78 1.42 -10.43
N GLU A 291 7.22 2.44 -9.77
CA GLU A 291 6.58 3.58 -10.45
C GLU A 291 7.62 4.44 -11.19
N LEU A 292 8.79 4.65 -10.58
CA LEU A 292 9.91 5.33 -11.22
C LEU A 292 10.35 4.59 -12.50
N ALA A 293 10.52 3.27 -12.42
CA ALA A 293 10.87 2.43 -13.58
C ALA A 293 9.81 2.53 -14.68
N ALA A 294 8.53 2.44 -14.32
CA ALA A 294 7.43 2.56 -15.28
C ALA A 294 7.40 3.93 -15.99
N ALA A 295 7.63 5.02 -15.25
CA ALA A 295 7.73 6.36 -15.82
C ALA A 295 8.98 6.52 -16.69
N ALA A 296 10.12 5.96 -16.26
CA ALA A 296 11.39 6.00 -17.00
C ALA A 296 11.28 5.33 -18.38
N VAL A 297 10.58 4.19 -18.48
CA VAL A 297 10.31 3.50 -19.74
C VAL A 297 9.57 4.42 -20.72
N ARG A 298 8.55 5.15 -20.26
CA ARG A 298 7.76 6.08 -21.08
C ARG A 298 8.56 7.30 -21.50
N ARG A 299 9.60 7.66 -20.75
CA ARG A 299 10.50 8.80 -21.00
C ARG A 299 11.78 8.44 -21.74
N GLY A 300 12.10 7.16 -21.91
CA GLY A 300 13.39 6.73 -22.48
C GLY A 300 14.58 6.96 -21.53
N ARG A 301 14.35 7.06 -20.20
CA ARG A 301 15.40 7.24 -19.17
C ARG A 301 15.81 5.91 -18.52
N LEU A 302 15.98 4.86 -19.33
CA LEU A 302 16.19 3.48 -18.85
C LEU A 302 17.46 3.33 -18.01
N GLY A 303 18.59 3.87 -18.47
CA GLY A 303 19.88 3.67 -17.81
C GLY A 303 19.95 4.27 -16.41
N GLU A 304 19.48 5.50 -16.24
CA GLU A 304 19.45 6.17 -14.94
C GLU A 304 18.56 5.42 -13.95
N ALA A 305 17.37 5.01 -14.36
CA ALA A 305 16.44 4.26 -13.52
C ALA A 305 17.00 2.89 -13.15
N ALA A 306 17.63 2.17 -14.08
CA ALA A 306 18.24 0.87 -13.82
C ALA A 306 19.40 0.97 -12.81
N GLU A 307 20.26 1.97 -12.96
CA GLU A 307 21.36 2.20 -12.02
C GLU A 307 20.83 2.49 -10.60
N LEU A 308 19.78 3.30 -10.49
CA LEU A 308 19.16 3.64 -9.21
C LEU A 308 18.49 2.43 -8.55
N LEU A 309 17.80 1.58 -9.33
CA LEU A 309 17.22 0.33 -8.82
C LEU A 309 18.32 -0.59 -8.28
N GLU A 310 19.40 -0.80 -9.03
CA GLU A 310 20.48 -1.69 -8.62
C GLU A 310 21.28 -1.14 -7.43
N ARG A 311 21.42 0.18 -7.32
CA ARG A 311 22.00 0.82 -6.13
C ARG A 311 21.10 0.58 -4.91
N SER A 312 19.79 0.78 -5.05
CA SER A 312 18.82 0.52 -3.98
C SER A 312 18.83 -0.95 -3.54
N ALA A 313 18.86 -1.89 -4.49
CA ALA A 313 18.94 -3.32 -4.21
C ALA A 313 20.21 -3.69 -3.44
N ARG A 314 21.37 -3.16 -3.84
CA ARG A 314 22.63 -3.39 -3.11
C ARG A 314 22.62 -2.81 -1.70
N ARG A 315 22.02 -1.61 -1.51
CA ARG A 315 21.92 -0.98 -0.19
C ARG A 315 21.02 -1.76 0.76
N LEU A 316 19.91 -2.27 0.27
CA LEU A 316 18.96 -3.09 1.04
C LEU A 316 19.51 -4.50 1.33
N GLY A 317 20.27 -5.08 0.41
CA GLY A 317 20.82 -6.43 0.55
C GLY A 317 19.74 -7.45 0.89
N THR A 318 19.99 -8.26 1.91
CA THR A 318 19.04 -9.26 2.42
C THR A 318 17.96 -8.67 3.35
N GLY A 319 18.01 -7.37 3.65
CA GLY A 319 17.05 -6.68 4.50
C GLY A 319 15.79 -6.22 3.77
N ALA A 320 15.72 -6.36 2.44
CA ALA A 320 14.53 -6.03 1.67
C ALA A 320 13.36 -6.93 2.07
N SER A 321 12.20 -6.31 2.35
CA SER A 321 10.96 -7.06 2.59
C SER A 321 10.47 -7.76 1.31
N ALA A 322 9.54 -8.70 1.44
CA ALA A 322 8.89 -9.35 0.29
C ALA A 322 8.22 -8.31 -0.65
N ARG A 323 7.61 -7.26 -0.08
CA ARG A 323 7.03 -6.15 -0.85
C ARG A 323 8.08 -5.41 -1.67
N ILE A 324 9.15 -4.95 -1.03
CA ILE A 324 10.21 -4.19 -1.71
C ILE A 324 10.91 -5.06 -2.76
N THR A 325 11.12 -6.35 -2.47
CA THR A 325 11.67 -7.30 -3.45
C THR A 325 10.76 -7.40 -4.69
N ALA A 326 9.45 -7.54 -4.51
CA ALA A 326 8.50 -7.59 -5.62
C ALA A 326 8.50 -6.27 -6.44
N LEU A 327 8.59 -5.10 -5.78
CA LEU A 327 8.68 -3.81 -6.46
C LEU A 327 10.00 -3.66 -7.23
N LEU A 328 11.13 -4.10 -6.68
CA LEU A 328 12.41 -4.13 -7.37
C LEU A 328 12.34 -5.03 -8.60
N ASP A 329 11.81 -6.23 -8.48
CA ASP A 329 11.72 -7.18 -9.58
C ASP A 329 10.76 -6.69 -10.66
N ARG A 330 9.61 -6.07 -10.30
CA ARG A 330 8.76 -5.38 -11.26
C ARG A 330 9.51 -4.26 -11.99
N GLY A 331 10.29 -3.46 -11.27
CA GLY A 331 11.11 -2.40 -11.87
C GLY A 331 12.17 -2.96 -12.82
N ARG A 332 12.87 -4.03 -12.43
CA ARG A 332 13.84 -4.74 -13.28
C ARG A 332 13.20 -5.29 -14.55
N ALA A 333 12.03 -5.92 -14.40
CA ALA A 333 11.28 -6.45 -15.55
C ALA A 333 10.94 -5.37 -16.57
N LEU A 334 10.54 -4.19 -16.11
CA LEU A 334 10.18 -3.06 -16.95
C LEU A 334 11.38 -2.45 -17.68
N LEU A 335 12.56 -2.47 -17.07
CA LEU A 335 13.79 -1.86 -17.60
C LEU A 335 14.67 -2.83 -18.39
N ALA A 336 14.44 -4.14 -18.25
CA ALA A 336 15.21 -5.17 -18.93
C ALA A 336 14.93 -5.19 -20.44
N GLU A 337 15.91 -5.71 -21.20
CA GLU A 337 15.67 -6.11 -22.58
C GLU A 337 14.57 -7.18 -22.63
N PRO A 338 13.75 -7.20 -23.70
CA PRO A 338 12.57 -8.05 -23.75
C PRO A 338 12.82 -9.53 -23.45
N GLU A 339 13.94 -10.09 -23.89
CA GLU A 339 14.32 -11.50 -23.66
C GLU A 339 14.72 -11.83 -22.21
N HIS A 340 14.98 -10.82 -21.39
CA HIS A 340 15.40 -10.98 -19.99
C HIS A 340 14.32 -10.55 -18.97
N ALA A 341 13.19 -10.00 -19.40
CA ALA A 341 12.17 -9.43 -18.54
C ALA A 341 11.34 -10.48 -17.78
N GLU A 342 11.04 -11.62 -18.42
CA GLU A 342 10.09 -12.60 -17.90
C GLU A 342 10.43 -13.17 -16.53
N PRO A 343 11.67 -13.60 -16.25
CA PRO A 343 12.02 -14.12 -14.93
C PRO A 343 11.75 -13.14 -13.79
N TYR A 344 11.94 -11.84 -14.03
CA TYR A 344 11.65 -10.80 -13.05
C TYR A 344 10.16 -10.62 -12.81
N PHE A 345 9.31 -10.64 -13.86
CA PHE A 345 7.86 -10.63 -13.68
C PHE A 345 7.36 -11.85 -12.90
N GLN A 346 7.90 -13.03 -13.21
CA GLN A 346 7.57 -14.26 -12.50
C GLN A 346 7.98 -14.17 -11.03
N SER A 347 9.19 -13.69 -10.73
CA SER A 347 9.67 -13.48 -9.37
C SER A 347 8.79 -12.49 -8.60
N ALA A 348 8.41 -11.35 -9.19
CA ALA A 348 7.54 -10.35 -8.57
C ALA A 348 6.12 -10.87 -8.23
N LEU A 349 5.68 -11.94 -8.87
CA LEU A 349 4.36 -12.57 -8.65
C LEU A 349 4.42 -13.91 -7.92
N ALA A 350 5.62 -14.44 -7.62
CA ALA A 350 5.79 -15.78 -7.09
C ALA A 350 5.27 -15.96 -5.66
N ASP A 351 5.38 -14.92 -4.83
CA ASP A 351 4.98 -14.98 -3.42
C ASP A 351 3.50 -14.62 -3.23
N ASP A 352 2.75 -15.52 -2.59
CA ASP A 352 1.35 -15.28 -2.21
C ASP A 352 1.20 -14.16 -1.18
N ALA A 353 2.27 -13.82 -0.43
CA ALA A 353 2.30 -12.65 0.43
C ALA A 353 2.00 -11.35 -0.35
N GLY A 354 2.26 -11.32 -1.65
CA GLY A 354 1.89 -10.21 -2.55
C GLY A 354 0.40 -9.89 -2.61
N GLU A 355 -0.49 -10.82 -2.26
CA GLU A 355 -1.94 -10.59 -2.25
C GLU A 355 -2.37 -9.56 -1.18
N GLN A 356 -1.54 -9.27 -0.19
CA GLN A 356 -1.80 -8.22 0.79
C GLN A 356 -1.61 -6.79 0.23
N TRP A 357 -1.04 -6.63 -0.99
CA TRP A 357 -0.91 -5.36 -1.71
C TRP A 357 -1.62 -5.45 -3.07
N PRO A 358 -2.95 -5.50 -3.08
CA PRO A 358 -3.74 -5.83 -4.28
C PRO A 358 -3.49 -4.86 -5.43
N PHE A 359 -3.29 -3.56 -5.16
CA PHE A 359 -3.02 -2.58 -6.19
C PHE A 359 -1.66 -2.79 -6.86
N GLU A 360 -0.59 -2.97 -6.09
CA GLU A 360 0.77 -3.18 -6.60
C GLU A 360 0.87 -4.49 -7.39
N ARG A 361 0.23 -5.56 -6.88
CA ARG A 361 0.16 -6.85 -7.56
C ARG A 361 -0.63 -6.77 -8.87
N ALA A 362 -1.72 -6.02 -8.89
CA ALA A 362 -2.49 -5.78 -10.11
C ALA A 362 -1.70 -4.97 -11.16
N GLN A 363 -0.91 -4.00 -10.72
CA GLN A 363 0.01 -3.29 -11.62
C GLN A 363 1.05 -4.24 -12.22
N THR A 364 1.64 -5.13 -11.43
CA THR A 364 2.61 -6.13 -11.92
C THR A 364 1.96 -7.09 -12.91
N ARG A 365 0.74 -7.57 -12.63
CA ARG A 365 -0.05 -8.40 -13.56
C ARG A 365 -0.35 -7.67 -14.87
N LEU A 366 -0.69 -6.39 -14.81
CA LEU A 366 -0.96 -5.57 -15.99
C LEU A 366 0.31 -5.40 -16.84
N ASP A 367 1.43 -5.05 -16.24
CA ASP A 367 2.70 -4.84 -16.95
C ASP A 367 3.21 -6.17 -17.56
N TYR A 368 3.11 -7.29 -16.85
CA TYR A 368 3.46 -8.61 -17.38
C TYR A 368 2.52 -9.05 -18.51
N GLY A 369 1.22 -8.82 -18.37
CA GLY A 369 0.24 -9.08 -19.43
C GLY A 369 0.50 -8.23 -20.69
N GLU A 370 0.85 -6.95 -20.53
CA GLU A 370 1.28 -6.07 -21.63
C GLU A 370 2.53 -6.62 -22.33
N TRP A 371 3.54 -7.04 -21.57
CA TRP A 371 4.75 -7.64 -22.10
C TRP A 371 4.45 -8.93 -22.89
N LEU A 372 3.69 -9.88 -22.32
CA LEU A 372 3.29 -11.12 -22.98
C LEU A 372 2.53 -10.87 -24.29
N ARG A 373 1.62 -9.88 -24.28
CA ARG A 373 0.90 -9.46 -25.50
C ARG A 373 1.87 -8.99 -26.61
N ARG A 374 2.87 -8.20 -26.22
CA ARG A 374 3.91 -7.74 -27.16
C ARG A 374 4.76 -8.91 -27.71
N GLN A 375 4.96 -9.94 -26.90
CA GLN A 375 5.59 -11.20 -27.33
C GLN A 375 4.63 -12.13 -28.10
N ARG A 376 3.41 -11.68 -28.43
CA ARG A 376 2.34 -12.45 -29.10
C ARG A 376 1.85 -13.68 -28.33
N ARG A 377 2.13 -13.77 -27.03
CA ARG A 377 1.68 -14.85 -26.11
C ARG A 377 0.33 -14.48 -25.49
N ILE A 378 -0.70 -14.30 -26.34
CA ILE A 378 -2.01 -13.77 -25.95
C ILE A 378 -2.74 -14.68 -24.95
N ALA A 379 -2.62 -16.00 -25.11
CA ALA A 379 -3.26 -16.96 -24.21
C ALA A 379 -2.78 -16.82 -22.76
N GLU A 380 -1.51 -16.50 -22.57
CA GLU A 380 -0.89 -16.30 -21.26
C GLU A 380 -1.13 -14.87 -20.72
N ALA A 381 -1.21 -13.88 -21.61
CA ALA A 381 -1.53 -12.49 -21.23
C ALA A 381 -2.95 -12.36 -20.67
N ARG A 382 -3.91 -13.12 -21.21
CA ARG A 382 -5.34 -12.99 -20.90
C ARG A 382 -5.64 -13.12 -19.42
N PRO A 383 -5.25 -14.17 -18.68
CA PRO A 383 -5.59 -14.32 -17.27
C PRO A 383 -4.99 -13.20 -16.41
N LEU A 384 -3.78 -12.74 -16.74
CA LEU A 384 -3.12 -11.66 -16.01
C LEU A 384 -3.83 -10.31 -16.19
N LEU A 385 -4.17 -9.96 -17.45
CA LEU A 385 -4.89 -8.73 -17.77
C LEU A 385 -6.29 -8.70 -17.17
N THR A 386 -6.99 -9.86 -17.18
CA THR A 386 -8.33 -9.98 -16.58
C THR A 386 -8.25 -9.83 -15.07
N ALA A 387 -7.34 -10.53 -14.39
CA ALA A 387 -7.16 -10.43 -12.94
C ALA A 387 -6.74 -9.01 -12.50
N ALA A 388 -5.93 -8.32 -13.31
CA ALA A 388 -5.58 -6.92 -13.07
C ALA A 388 -6.82 -6.02 -13.17
N LEU A 389 -7.62 -6.15 -14.24
CA LEU A 389 -8.84 -5.39 -14.45
C LEU A 389 -9.82 -5.58 -13.30
N ASP A 390 -10.08 -6.82 -12.89
CA ASP A 390 -11.00 -7.16 -11.79
C ASP A 390 -10.56 -6.48 -10.47
N THR A 391 -9.26 -6.49 -10.21
CA THR A 391 -8.72 -5.83 -9.02
C THR A 391 -8.87 -4.32 -9.09
N PHE A 392 -8.51 -3.68 -10.20
CA PHE A 392 -8.68 -2.23 -10.37
C PHE A 392 -10.15 -1.79 -10.31
N GLN A 393 -11.08 -2.61 -10.82
CA GLN A 393 -12.52 -2.34 -10.71
C GLN A 393 -12.99 -2.39 -9.26
N ARG A 394 -12.58 -3.39 -8.47
CA ARG A 394 -12.91 -3.47 -7.04
C ARG A 394 -12.36 -2.29 -6.25
N LEU A 395 -11.18 -1.80 -6.60
CA LEU A 395 -10.53 -0.66 -5.96
C LEU A 395 -11.06 0.69 -6.45
N GLY A 396 -11.74 0.74 -7.60
CA GLY A 396 -12.18 1.98 -8.24
C GLY A 396 -11.05 2.77 -8.91
N ALA A 397 -9.92 2.12 -9.24
CA ALA A 397 -8.72 2.72 -9.81
C ALA A 397 -8.92 3.09 -11.30
N ARG A 398 -9.69 4.13 -11.59
CA ARG A 398 -10.14 4.50 -12.95
C ARG A 398 -9.02 4.54 -14.00
N PRO A 399 -7.87 5.19 -13.80
CA PRO A 399 -6.82 5.25 -14.83
C PRO A 399 -6.28 3.86 -15.20
N TRP A 400 -6.13 2.98 -14.23
CA TRP A 400 -5.64 1.61 -14.44
C TRP A 400 -6.72 0.69 -15.01
N ILE A 401 -8.00 0.91 -14.69
CA ILE A 401 -9.13 0.25 -15.37
C ILE A 401 -9.07 0.52 -16.87
N GLU A 402 -8.93 1.78 -17.27
CA GLU A 402 -8.89 2.15 -18.70
C GLU A 402 -7.64 1.60 -19.39
N ARG A 403 -6.49 1.60 -18.72
CA ARG A 403 -5.27 0.99 -19.27
C ARG A 403 -5.43 -0.53 -19.43
N ALA A 404 -5.97 -1.25 -18.43
CA ALA A 404 -6.20 -2.69 -18.51
C ALA A 404 -7.20 -3.06 -19.63
N LYS A 405 -8.28 -2.29 -19.78
CA LYS A 405 -9.23 -2.45 -20.88
C LYS A 405 -8.57 -2.20 -22.23
N ALA A 406 -7.70 -1.19 -22.36
CA ALA A 406 -6.99 -0.92 -23.60
C ALA A 406 -6.07 -2.08 -23.98
N GLU A 407 -5.37 -2.70 -23.02
CA GLU A 407 -4.53 -3.86 -23.25
C GLU A 407 -5.34 -5.11 -23.63
N LEU A 408 -6.50 -5.33 -22.99
CA LEU A 408 -7.42 -6.41 -23.35
C LEU A 408 -7.98 -6.23 -24.79
N ARG A 409 -8.37 -5.00 -25.18
CA ARG A 409 -8.77 -4.70 -26.56
C ARG A 409 -7.64 -4.95 -27.55
N ALA A 410 -6.42 -4.48 -27.24
CA ALA A 410 -5.25 -4.68 -28.07
C ALA A 410 -4.87 -6.17 -28.22
N ALA A 411 -5.22 -7.00 -27.23
CA ALA A 411 -5.10 -8.46 -27.28
C ALA A 411 -6.26 -9.15 -28.02
N GLY A 412 -7.25 -8.40 -28.51
CA GLY A 412 -8.44 -8.94 -29.17
C GLY A 412 -9.45 -9.63 -28.24
N ILE A 413 -9.27 -9.48 -26.91
CA ILE A 413 -10.04 -10.22 -25.90
C ILE A 413 -11.40 -9.56 -25.66
N GLU A 414 -11.45 -8.25 -25.58
CA GLU A 414 -12.68 -7.48 -25.28
C GLU A 414 -13.66 -7.48 -26.46
N ALA A 415 -13.13 -7.46 -27.70
CA ALA A 415 -13.97 -7.56 -28.89
C ALA A 415 -14.72 -8.89 -28.95
N ALA A 416 -14.07 -9.97 -28.55
CA ALA A 416 -14.72 -11.30 -28.46
C ALA A 416 -15.77 -11.32 -27.31
N SER A 417 -15.47 -10.73 -26.16
CA SER A 417 -16.38 -10.67 -25.02
C SER A 417 -17.59 -9.76 -25.27
N SER A 418 -17.39 -8.60 -25.88
CA SER A 418 -18.49 -7.67 -26.20
C SER A 418 -19.43 -8.21 -27.28
N VAL A 419 -18.90 -8.91 -28.25
CA VAL A 419 -19.69 -9.59 -29.29
C VAL A 419 -20.49 -10.75 -28.68
N VAL A 420 -19.89 -11.54 -27.80
CA VAL A 420 -20.56 -12.63 -27.09
C VAL A 420 -21.63 -12.11 -26.13
N LEU A 421 -21.38 -11.01 -25.44
CA LEU A 421 -22.34 -10.36 -24.53
C LEU A 421 -23.56 -9.80 -25.31
N SER A 422 -23.30 -9.11 -26.43
CA SER A 422 -24.36 -8.64 -27.32
C SER A 422 -25.16 -9.83 -27.88
N ALA A 423 -24.49 -10.86 -28.36
CA ALA A 423 -25.12 -12.06 -28.87
C ALA A 423 -25.93 -12.80 -27.79
N PHE A 424 -25.48 -12.83 -26.53
CA PHE A 424 -26.22 -13.44 -25.42
C PHE A 424 -27.49 -12.65 -25.07
N THR A 425 -27.42 -11.32 -25.07
CA THR A 425 -28.60 -10.45 -24.82
C THR A 425 -29.64 -10.51 -25.94
N GLU A 426 -29.23 -10.85 -27.16
CA GLU A 426 -30.11 -11.07 -28.31
C GLU A 426 -30.82 -12.44 -28.31
N LEU A 427 -30.44 -13.35 -27.42
CA LEU A 427 -31.12 -14.63 -27.25
C LEU A 427 -32.48 -14.44 -26.59
N SER A 428 -33.45 -15.28 -27.00
CA SER A 428 -34.73 -15.29 -26.29
C SER A 428 -34.56 -15.73 -24.83
N PRO A 429 -35.46 -15.31 -23.90
CA PRO A 429 -35.37 -15.69 -22.50
C PRO A 429 -35.23 -17.20 -22.29
N GLN A 430 -35.95 -18.00 -23.08
CA GLN A 430 -35.84 -19.44 -23.03
C GLN A 430 -34.48 -19.97 -23.51
N GLN A 431 -33.88 -19.36 -24.54
CA GLN A 431 -32.52 -19.69 -24.98
C GLN A 431 -31.48 -19.34 -23.93
N GLN A 432 -31.61 -18.18 -23.28
CA GLN A 432 -30.73 -17.78 -22.20
C GLN A 432 -30.77 -18.76 -21.02
N GLN A 433 -31.96 -19.19 -20.60
CA GLN A 433 -32.13 -20.20 -19.55
C GLN A 433 -31.48 -21.52 -19.92
N ILE A 434 -31.67 -22.01 -21.16
CA ILE A 434 -31.05 -23.23 -21.64
C ILE A 434 -29.51 -23.12 -21.61
N VAL A 435 -28.96 -22.00 -22.07
CA VAL A 435 -27.52 -21.74 -22.08
C VAL A 435 -26.96 -21.72 -20.64
N GLN A 436 -27.62 -21.04 -19.72
CA GLN A 436 -27.22 -20.97 -18.30
C GLN A 436 -27.20 -22.36 -17.65
N LEU A 437 -28.23 -23.17 -17.86
CA LEU A 437 -28.29 -24.52 -17.30
C LEU A 437 -27.23 -25.45 -17.95
N ALA A 438 -27.00 -25.31 -19.25
CA ALA A 438 -25.99 -26.07 -19.97
C ALA A 438 -24.55 -25.67 -19.52
N ALA A 439 -24.30 -24.40 -19.23
CA ALA A 439 -23.04 -23.90 -18.67
C ALA A 439 -22.74 -24.46 -17.27
N ARG A 440 -23.79 -24.73 -16.48
CA ARG A 440 -23.70 -25.40 -15.17
C ARG A 440 -23.47 -26.90 -15.27
N GLY A 441 -23.32 -27.45 -16.49
CA GLY A 441 -23.00 -28.86 -16.72
C GLY A 441 -24.21 -29.79 -16.82
N LEU A 442 -25.47 -29.30 -16.78
CA LEU A 442 -26.66 -30.13 -16.87
C LEU A 442 -26.77 -30.76 -18.29
N THR A 443 -27.19 -32.00 -18.38
CA THR A 443 -27.48 -32.69 -19.64
C THR A 443 -28.75 -32.15 -20.29
N ASN A 444 -28.94 -32.41 -21.60
CA ASN A 444 -30.16 -31.99 -22.30
C ASN A 444 -31.44 -32.61 -21.70
N ARG A 445 -31.34 -33.77 -21.06
CA ARG A 445 -32.43 -34.40 -20.34
C ARG A 445 -32.80 -33.63 -19.08
N GLU A 446 -31.84 -33.34 -18.24
CA GLU A 446 -32.02 -32.58 -17.00
C GLU A 446 -32.52 -31.15 -17.25
N ILE A 447 -32.02 -30.50 -18.33
CA ILE A 447 -32.53 -29.18 -18.76
C ILE A 447 -33.99 -29.29 -19.21
N GLY A 448 -34.31 -30.36 -19.99
CA GLY A 448 -35.65 -30.62 -20.46
C GLY A 448 -36.65 -30.85 -19.31
N GLU A 449 -36.26 -31.64 -18.31
CA GLU A 449 -37.05 -31.86 -17.09
C GLU A 449 -37.30 -30.53 -16.31
N LYS A 450 -36.30 -29.65 -16.19
CA LYS A 450 -36.43 -28.36 -15.51
C LYS A 450 -37.30 -27.33 -16.27
N LEU A 451 -37.21 -27.32 -17.58
CA LEU A 451 -37.88 -26.33 -18.43
C LEU A 451 -39.14 -26.84 -19.12
N PHE A 452 -39.58 -28.08 -18.81
CA PHE A 452 -40.72 -28.77 -19.45
C PHE A 452 -40.57 -28.88 -20.97
N LEU A 453 -39.34 -29.22 -21.44
CA LEU A 453 -38.97 -29.38 -22.84
C LEU A 453 -38.51 -30.81 -23.12
N SER A 454 -38.67 -31.27 -24.38
CA SER A 454 -38.03 -32.50 -24.77
C SER A 454 -36.49 -32.33 -24.85
N PRO A 455 -35.69 -33.37 -24.54
CA PRO A 455 -34.23 -33.33 -24.72
C PRO A 455 -33.81 -32.98 -26.15
N ARG A 456 -34.61 -33.33 -27.13
CA ARG A 456 -34.43 -33.03 -28.55
C ARG A 456 -34.65 -31.50 -28.82
N THR A 457 -35.63 -30.94 -28.19
CA THR A 457 -35.90 -29.49 -28.25
C THR A 457 -34.75 -28.66 -27.64
N VAL A 458 -34.25 -29.09 -26.48
CA VAL A 458 -33.07 -28.47 -25.85
C VAL A 458 -31.85 -28.56 -26.79
N GLY A 459 -31.58 -29.71 -27.37
CA GLY A 459 -30.51 -29.90 -28.35
C GLY A 459 -30.66 -28.96 -29.56
N SER A 460 -31.88 -28.81 -30.10
CA SER A 460 -32.16 -27.90 -31.21
C SER A 460 -31.91 -26.42 -30.85
N HIS A 461 -32.26 -25.99 -29.62
CA HIS A 461 -31.96 -24.64 -29.15
C HIS A 461 -30.44 -24.43 -29.05
N LEU A 462 -29.71 -25.34 -28.44
CA LEU A 462 -28.26 -25.24 -28.31
C LEU A 462 -27.56 -25.21 -29.69
N TYR A 463 -28.00 -26.03 -30.62
CA TYR A 463 -27.46 -26.04 -31.97
C TYR A 463 -27.62 -24.71 -32.71
N ARG A 464 -28.76 -23.99 -32.51
CA ARG A 464 -29.02 -22.67 -33.08
C ARG A 464 -28.28 -21.55 -32.35
N VAL A 465 -27.99 -21.72 -31.06
CA VAL A 465 -27.35 -20.73 -30.21
C VAL A 465 -25.82 -20.75 -30.39
N PHE A 466 -25.19 -21.91 -30.58
CA PHE A 466 -23.74 -22.02 -30.73
C PHE A 466 -23.16 -21.07 -31.79
N PRO A 467 -23.68 -21.02 -33.02
CA PRO A 467 -23.17 -20.07 -34.03
C PRO A 467 -23.39 -18.60 -33.66
N LYS A 468 -24.50 -18.30 -32.95
CA LYS A 468 -24.79 -16.93 -32.50
C LYS A 468 -23.78 -16.45 -31.43
N LEU A 469 -23.38 -17.36 -30.55
CA LEU A 469 -22.39 -17.09 -29.50
C LEU A 469 -20.93 -17.28 -29.98
N GLY A 470 -20.72 -17.65 -31.25
CA GLY A 470 -19.38 -17.84 -31.81
C GLY A 470 -18.64 -19.04 -31.20
N ILE A 471 -19.37 -20.05 -30.66
CA ILE A 471 -18.78 -21.23 -30.03
C ILE A 471 -19.04 -22.50 -30.87
N THR A 472 -18.16 -23.47 -30.73
CA THR A 472 -18.23 -24.74 -31.46
C THR A 472 -18.45 -25.94 -30.55
N ALA A 473 -18.22 -25.78 -29.24
CA ALA A 473 -18.31 -26.85 -28.26
C ALA A 473 -19.12 -26.43 -27.02
N ARG A 474 -19.84 -27.39 -26.44
CA ARG A 474 -20.65 -27.18 -25.21
C ARG A 474 -19.82 -26.71 -24.01
N SER A 475 -18.56 -27.18 -23.90
CA SER A 475 -17.64 -26.79 -22.83
C SER A 475 -17.38 -25.29 -22.79
N GLN A 476 -17.45 -24.61 -23.92
CA GLN A 476 -17.24 -23.15 -24.04
C GLN A 476 -18.43 -22.32 -23.52
N LEU A 477 -19.58 -22.95 -23.25
CA LEU A 477 -20.74 -22.23 -22.66
C LEU A 477 -20.47 -21.70 -21.25
N ARG A 478 -19.57 -22.36 -20.51
CA ARG A 478 -19.19 -21.88 -19.17
C ARG A 478 -18.50 -20.52 -19.25
N ASP A 479 -17.53 -20.39 -20.15
CA ASP A 479 -16.77 -19.14 -20.34
C ASP A 479 -17.69 -17.98 -20.80
N VAL A 480 -18.70 -18.30 -21.63
CA VAL A 480 -19.71 -17.35 -22.09
C VAL A 480 -20.57 -16.81 -20.94
N VAL A 481 -21.05 -17.71 -20.06
CA VAL A 481 -21.95 -17.33 -18.95
C VAL A 481 -21.17 -16.63 -17.83
N GLU A 482 -19.96 -17.07 -17.51
CA GLU A 482 -19.10 -16.41 -16.53
C GLU A 482 -18.73 -14.98 -16.99
N GLY A 483 -18.42 -14.79 -18.27
CA GLY A 483 -18.20 -13.46 -18.86
C GLY A 483 -19.42 -12.55 -18.82
N THR A 484 -20.63 -13.10 -18.85
CA THR A 484 -21.89 -12.36 -18.79
C THR A 484 -22.26 -11.97 -17.35
N THR A 485 -21.95 -12.80 -16.38
CA THR A 485 -22.26 -12.57 -14.95
C THR A 485 -21.36 -11.48 -14.36
N LEU A 486 -20.10 -11.42 -14.79
CA LEU A 486 -19.15 -10.39 -14.39
C LEU A 486 -19.49 -8.98 -14.92
N SER A 487 -20.31 -8.89 -15.97
CA SER A 487 -20.72 -7.63 -16.61
C SER A 487 -22.05 -7.04 -16.10
N GLY A 488 -22.62 -7.54 -15.00
CA GLY A 488 -23.75 -6.92 -14.29
C GLY A 488 -25.14 -7.14 -14.90
N VAL A 489 -25.31 -8.01 -15.91
CA VAL A 489 -26.62 -8.32 -16.52
C VAL A 489 -27.34 -9.50 -15.83
N GLY A 490 -26.66 -10.20 -14.92
CA GLY A 490 -27.18 -11.40 -14.26
C GLY A 490 -27.90 -11.22 -12.92
N ALA A 491 -28.14 -9.99 -12.45
CA ALA A 491 -28.69 -9.73 -11.11
C ALA A 491 -30.18 -9.37 -11.06
N GLN A 492 -30.91 -9.56 -12.15
CA GLN A 492 -32.38 -9.36 -12.16
C GLN A 492 -33.06 -10.53 -12.88
N ILE A 493 -33.18 -11.67 -12.21
CA ILE A 493 -34.29 -12.60 -12.33
C ILE A 493 -34.40 -13.40 -11.04
#